data_3ef302f1d1b48034f8f9b7c615986328
#
_entry.id   3ef302f1d1b48034f8f9b7c615986328
#
_cell.length_a   1.000
_cell.length_b   1.000
_cell.length_c   1.000
_cell.angle_alpha   90.00
_cell.angle_beta   90.00
_cell.angle_gamma   90.00
#
_symmetry.space_group_name_H-M   'P 1'
#
loop_
_entity.id
_entity.type
_entity.pdbx_description
1 polymer ?
#
loop_
_entity_poly.entity_id
_entity_poly.type
_entity_poly.pdbx_seq_one_letter_code
_entity_poly.pdbx_strand_id
1 'polypeptide(L)'
;MDETSYGHSGKRWFLQPRLDWSDIKAHKRIQVAMGIDAVEYDDFHQRSGNSSSLQKFSHRSQKFFISTDMAYRFQKSFSLIGGNFFQTLEPRVKYFRRSGPNSDCALSLDTALLPLTIESLWRDDELVGRDRRESTDWLTLGFSSRVHNLQTGKEKVEFSVGVKERFGREETVSQMSTVPLTYWSKRLYGSSLRWDFRNNKGFEASRIYGG
;
A
#
# COMPACT_ATOMS: atom_id res chain seq x y z
N MET A 1 27.02 -8.88 28.16
CA MET A 1 26.72 -8.59 26.73
C MET A 1 26.17 -7.17 26.74
N ASP A 2 26.99 -6.20 26.41
CA ASP A 2 26.56 -4.81 26.35
C ASP A 2 25.74 -4.59 25.11
N GLU A 3 24.45 -4.38 25.29
CA GLU A 3 23.57 -3.81 24.24
C GLU A 3 24.05 -2.36 24.03
N THR A 4 24.85 -2.16 23.01
CA THR A 4 25.17 -0.82 22.53
C THR A 4 23.91 -0.24 21.91
N SER A 5 23.14 0.48 22.72
CA SER A 5 22.03 1.30 22.30
C SER A 5 22.55 2.34 21.29
N TYR A 6 22.27 2.15 20.02
CA TYR A 6 22.53 3.14 18.98
C TYR A 6 21.54 4.30 19.15
N GLY A 7 21.89 5.27 19.98
CA GLY A 7 21.11 6.47 20.16
C GLY A 7 21.21 7.39 18.95
N HIS A 8 20.16 7.56 18.21
CA HIS A 8 20.03 8.63 17.23
C HIS A 8 19.43 9.86 17.95
N SER A 9 20.05 11.02 17.79
CA SER A 9 19.53 12.28 18.32
C SER A 9 19.46 13.31 17.20
N GLY A 10 18.39 14.10 17.18
CA GLY A 10 18.17 15.10 16.17
C GLY A 10 16.71 15.55 16.12
N LYS A 11 16.41 16.53 15.27
CA LYS A 11 15.06 17.03 15.03
C LYS A 11 14.59 16.59 13.64
N ARG A 12 13.34 16.15 13.58
CA ARG A 12 12.68 15.80 12.32
C ARG A 12 11.40 16.59 12.18
N TRP A 13 11.26 17.25 11.05
CA TRP A 13 10.06 17.95 10.64
C TRP A 13 9.40 17.21 9.51
N PHE A 14 8.09 17.05 9.59
CA PHE A 14 7.30 16.42 8.57
C PHE A 14 6.08 17.28 8.26
N LEU A 15 5.87 17.57 6.97
CA LEU A 15 4.74 18.32 6.49
C LEU A 15 4.13 17.62 5.27
N GLN A 16 2.83 17.34 5.33
CA GLN A 16 2.10 16.67 4.26
C GLN A 16 0.76 17.37 4.00
N PRO A 17 0.75 18.53 3.35
CA PRO A 17 -0.48 19.11 2.84
C PRO A 17 -1.09 18.20 1.78
N ARG A 18 -2.38 17.92 1.91
CA ARG A 18 -3.13 17.04 1.02
C ARG A 18 -4.47 17.66 0.69
N LEU A 19 -4.85 17.62 -0.57
CA LEU A 19 -6.16 17.96 -1.07
C LEU A 19 -6.84 16.69 -1.58
N ASP A 20 -8.02 16.39 -1.06
CA ASP A 20 -8.82 15.24 -1.45
C ASP A 20 -10.15 15.70 -2.04
N TRP A 21 -10.49 15.13 -3.19
CA TRP A 21 -11.80 15.26 -3.81
C TRP A 21 -12.41 13.89 -4.00
N SER A 22 -13.73 13.76 -3.72
CA SER A 22 -14.43 12.48 -3.89
C SER A 22 -15.86 12.67 -4.38
N ASP A 23 -16.28 11.83 -5.33
CA ASP A 23 -17.67 11.63 -5.75
C ASP A 23 -18.05 10.17 -5.47
N ILE A 24 -18.78 9.97 -4.37
CA ILE A 24 -19.18 8.65 -3.90
C ILE A 24 -20.70 8.52 -4.02
N LYS A 25 -21.15 7.59 -4.85
CA LYS A 25 -22.55 7.22 -5.03
C LYS A 25 -22.74 5.73 -4.77
N ALA A 26 -23.99 5.27 -4.68
CA ALA A 26 -24.28 3.86 -4.41
C ALA A 26 -23.60 2.87 -5.39
N HIS A 27 -23.41 3.28 -6.63
CA HIS A 27 -22.88 2.44 -7.70
C HIS A 27 -21.49 2.86 -8.23
N LYS A 28 -20.96 4.01 -7.79
CA LYS A 28 -19.62 4.47 -8.20
C LYS A 28 -18.89 5.17 -7.09
N ARG A 29 -17.56 5.07 -7.12
CA ARG A 29 -16.64 5.81 -6.30
C ARG A 29 -15.54 6.38 -7.17
N ILE A 30 -15.33 7.67 -7.12
CA ILE A 30 -14.18 8.34 -7.71
C ILE A 30 -13.54 9.18 -6.63
N GLN A 31 -12.26 8.99 -6.43
CA GLN A 31 -11.47 9.73 -5.46
C GLN A 31 -10.19 10.22 -6.14
N VAL A 32 -9.88 11.48 -5.96
CA VAL A 32 -8.64 12.10 -6.43
C VAL A 32 -7.99 12.77 -5.25
N ALA A 33 -6.72 12.49 -5.06
CA ALA A 33 -5.92 13.12 -4.02
C ALA A 33 -4.63 13.68 -4.64
N MET A 34 -4.18 14.82 -4.16
CA MET A 34 -2.89 15.39 -4.51
C MET A 34 -2.27 16.08 -3.30
N GLY A 35 -0.96 16.11 -3.27
CA GLY A 35 -0.28 16.75 -2.15
C GLY A 35 1.24 16.74 -2.29
N ILE A 36 1.87 17.18 -1.21
CA ILE A 36 3.32 17.27 -1.09
C ILE A 36 3.73 16.53 0.16
N ASP A 37 4.71 15.66 0.04
CA ASP A 37 5.42 15.04 1.15
C ASP A 37 6.74 15.81 1.35
N ALA A 38 6.88 16.50 2.47
CA ALA A 38 8.10 17.21 2.83
C ALA A 38 8.64 16.64 4.15
N VAL A 39 9.91 16.27 4.15
CA VAL A 39 10.64 15.79 5.32
C VAL A 39 11.95 16.57 5.42
N GLU A 40 12.26 17.03 6.61
CA GLU A 40 13.51 17.72 6.92
C GLU A 40 14.10 17.14 8.21
N TYR A 41 15.37 16.79 8.14
CA TYR A 41 16.19 16.34 9.26
C TYR A 41 17.18 17.43 9.59
N ASP A 42 17.18 17.88 10.84
CA ASP A 42 18.08 18.91 11.35
C ASP A 42 18.90 18.37 12.51
N ASP A 43 20.21 18.63 12.45
CA ASP A 43 21.18 18.22 13.47
C ASP A 43 21.12 16.73 13.85
N PHE A 44 20.86 15.87 12.89
CA PHE A 44 20.85 14.43 13.13
C PHE A 44 22.28 13.90 13.29
N HIS A 45 22.54 13.18 14.37
CA HIS A 45 23.83 12.58 14.65
C HIS A 45 23.71 11.06 14.51
N GLN A 46 24.48 10.50 13.62
CA GLN A 46 24.59 9.05 13.43
C GLN A 46 25.99 8.57 13.79
N ARG A 47 26.06 7.55 14.63
CA ARG A 47 27.32 6.87 14.94
C ARG A 47 27.63 5.91 13.79
N SER A 48 28.72 6.15 13.08
CA SER A 48 29.16 5.29 11.99
C SER A 48 30.04 4.16 12.52
N GLY A 49 29.49 2.92 12.57
CA GLY A 49 30.24 1.69 12.80
C GLY A 49 31.31 1.76 13.90
N ASN A 50 32.53 1.33 13.57
CA ASN A 50 33.68 1.27 14.48
C ASN A 50 34.36 2.62 14.77
N SER A 51 33.89 3.73 14.21
CA SER A 51 34.49 5.04 14.45
C SER A 51 33.74 5.79 15.55
N SER A 52 34.47 6.36 16.46
CA SER A 52 33.97 7.22 17.55
C SER A 52 33.45 8.58 17.05
N SER A 53 33.45 8.84 15.74
CA SER A 53 33.01 10.09 15.15
C SER A 53 31.51 10.09 14.94
N LEU A 54 30.82 11.06 15.55
CA LEU A 54 29.44 11.41 15.26
C LEU A 54 29.40 12.18 13.93
N GLN A 55 28.80 11.63 12.93
CA GLN A 55 28.59 12.33 11.67
C GLN A 55 27.28 13.13 11.73
N LYS A 56 27.40 14.44 11.58
CA LYS A 56 26.24 15.33 11.50
C LYS A 56 25.60 15.16 10.13
N PHE A 57 24.29 14.96 10.13
CA PHE A 57 23.51 14.79 8.92
C PHE A 57 22.36 15.81 8.90
N SER A 58 22.23 16.54 7.79
CA SER A 58 21.08 17.38 7.50
C SER A 58 20.56 17.02 6.12
N HIS A 59 19.28 16.72 6.01
CA HIS A 59 18.68 16.31 4.75
C HIS A 59 17.26 16.86 4.62
N ARG A 60 16.93 17.34 3.43
CA ARG A 60 15.60 17.81 3.08
C ARG A 60 15.10 17.07 1.84
N SER A 61 13.91 16.51 1.91
CA SER A 61 13.23 15.86 0.78
C SER A 61 11.85 16.45 0.59
N GLN A 62 11.52 16.75 -0.66
CA GLN A 62 10.17 17.20 -1.05
C GLN A 62 9.72 16.39 -2.26
N LYS A 63 8.53 15.80 -2.17
CA LYS A 63 7.94 14.99 -3.24
C LYS A 63 6.49 15.38 -3.45
N PHE A 64 6.11 15.53 -4.68
CA PHE A 64 4.73 15.77 -5.07
C PHE A 64 4.06 14.44 -5.39
N PHE A 65 2.81 14.25 -4.96
CA PHE A 65 2.05 13.05 -5.31
C PHE A 65 0.65 13.37 -5.86
N ILE A 66 0.17 12.45 -6.68
CA ILE A 66 -1.21 12.39 -7.17
C ILE A 66 -1.70 10.96 -7.09
N SER A 67 -2.93 10.78 -6.64
CA SER A 67 -3.62 9.49 -6.55
C SER A 67 -5.01 9.62 -7.16
N THR A 68 -5.40 8.66 -7.98
CA THR A 68 -6.75 8.57 -8.54
C THR A 68 -7.26 7.15 -8.34
N ASP A 69 -8.41 6.99 -7.70
CA ASP A 69 -9.04 5.70 -7.39
C ASP A 69 -10.48 5.71 -7.89
N MET A 70 -10.81 4.80 -8.79
CA MET A 70 -12.11 4.68 -9.39
C MET A 70 -12.63 3.26 -9.23
N ALA A 71 -13.87 3.13 -8.77
CA ALA A 71 -14.57 1.85 -8.68
C ALA A 71 -16.02 2.02 -9.11
N TYR A 72 -16.54 0.97 -9.74
CA TYR A 72 -17.94 0.91 -10.13
C TYR A 72 -18.58 -0.37 -9.62
N ARG A 73 -19.74 -0.26 -8.93
CA ARG A 73 -20.41 -1.40 -8.30
C ARG A 73 -21.62 -1.83 -9.10
N PHE A 74 -21.55 -3.03 -9.65
CA PHE A 74 -22.67 -3.75 -10.23
C PHE A 74 -23.33 -4.62 -9.15
N GLN A 75 -24.65 -4.75 -9.22
CA GLN A 75 -25.43 -5.49 -8.23
C GLN A 75 -26.47 -6.34 -8.90
N LYS A 76 -26.66 -7.57 -8.43
CA LYS A 76 -27.66 -8.51 -8.92
C LYS A 76 -28.19 -9.40 -7.79
N SER A 77 -29.51 -9.50 -7.69
CA SER A 77 -30.16 -10.49 -6.83
C SER A 77 -30.48 -11.75 -7.64
N PHE A 78 -30.34 -12.90 -7.04
CA PHE A 78 -30.68 -14.19 -7.63
C PHE A 78 -31.14 -15.18 -6.56
N SER A 79 -31.92 -16.19 -6.97
CA SER A 79 -32.39 -17.26 -6.09
C SER A 79 -31.75 -18.58 -6.49
N LEU A 80 -31.25 -19.31 -5.49
CA LEU A 80 -30.73 -20.66 -5.63
C LEU A 80 -31.41 -21.58 -4.62
N ILE A 81 -31.29 -22.92 -4.80
CA ILE A 81 -31.73 -23.91 -3.82
C ILE A 81 -31.10 -23.59 -2.48
N GLY A 82 -31.91 -23.14 -1.49
CA GLY A 82 -31.47 -22.77 -0.17
C GLY A 82 -31.48 -21.27 0.17
N GLY A 83 -31.96 -20.38 -0.72
CA GLY A 83 -32.21 -18.99 -0.37
C GLY A 83 -32.09 -17.96 -1.49
N ASN A 84 -32.35 -16.73 -1.11
CA ASN A 84 -32.16 -15.56 -1.95
C ASN A 84 -30.81 -14.93 -1.65
N PHE A 85 -30.08 -14.61 -2.70
CA PHE A 85 -28.73 -14.07 -2.63
C PHE A 85 -28.63 -12.75 -3.37
N PHE A 86 -27.67 -11.94 -2.93
CA PHE A 86 -27.31 -10.67 -3.51
C PHE A 86 -25.82 -10.67 -3.84
N GLN A 87 -25.50 -10.50 -5.08
CA GLN A 87 -24.12 -10.42 -5.57
C GLN A 87 -23.74 -8.98 -5.90
N THR A 88 -22.56 -8.58 -5.48
CA THR A 88 -21.89 -7.38 -5.94
C THR A 88 -20.68 -7.75 -6.78
N LEU A 89 -20.40 -6.98 -7.82
CA LEU A 89 -19.17 -7.02 -8.60
C LEU A 89 -18.63 -5.60 -8.69
N GLU A 90 -17.40 -5.38 -8.21
CA GLU A 90 -16.76 -4.08 -8.13
C GLU A 90 -15.42 -4.09 -8.88
N PRO A 91 -15.39 -3.80 -10.20
CA PRO A 91 -14.15 -3.45 -10.89
C PRO A 91 -13.61 -2.14 -10.31
N ARG A 92 -12.28 -2.08 -10.20
CA ARG A 92 -11.55 -0.95 -9.61
C ARG A 92 -10.27 -0.70 -10.38
N VAL A 93 -9.96 0.57 -10.58
CA VAL A 93 -8.70 1.05 -11.14
C VAL A 93 -8.14 2.12 -10.22
N LYS A 94 -6.85 2.05 -9.95
CA LYS A 94 -6.15 3.06 -9.16
C LYS A 94 -4.82 3.40 -9.81
N TYR A 95 -4.57 4.68 -10.00
CA TYR A 95 -3.31 5.23 -10.44
C TYR A 95 -2.69 6.06 -9.31
N PHE A 96 -1.41 5.89 -9.11
CA PHE A 96 -0.64 6.67 -8.13
C PHE A 96 0.71 7.05 -8.72
N ARG A 97 1.07 8.30 -8.53
CA ARG A 97 2.40 8.81 -8.88
C ARG A 97 2.93 9.69 -7.78
N ARG A 98 4.16 9.46 -7.41
CA ARG A 98 4.96 10.33 -6.54
C ARG A 98 6.25 10.67 -7.25
N SER A 99 6.52 11.95 -7.46
CA SER A 99 7.71 12.45 -8.13
C SER A 99 8.49 13.38 -7.23
N GLY A 100 9.80 13.36 -7.37
CA GLY A 100 10.73 14.19 -6.60
C GLY A 100 12.11 13.53 -6.57
N PRO A 101 13.13 14.21 -6.08
CA PRO A 101 14.46 13.67 -5.97
C PRO A 101 14.45 12.44 -5.05
N ASN A 102 15.09 11.37 -5.49
CA ASN A 102 15.40 10.25 -4.62
C ASN A 102 16.55 10.67 -3.71
N SER A 103 16.33 10.56 -2.41
CA SER A 103 17.38 10.81 -1.45
C SER A 103 18.09 9.49 -1.14
N ASP A 104 19.31 9.34 -1.60
CA ASP A 104 20.14 8.17 -1.33
C ASP A 104 20.54 8.04 0.15
N CYS A 105 20.27 9.07 0.94
CA CYS A 105 20.64 9.18 2.34
C CYS A 105 19.46 9.22 3.29
N ALA A 106 18.31 8.65 2.95
CA ALA A 106 17.19 8.62 3.89
C ALA A 106 17.52 7.72 5.08
N LEU A 107 17.60 8.31 6.26
CA LEU A 107 17.64 7.57 7.51
C LEU A 107 16.37 6.72 7.59
N SER A 108 16.53 5.44 7.89
CA SER A 108 15.40 4.52 8.06
C SER A 108 15.13 4.34 9.55
N LEU A 109 14.56 5.37 10.19
CA LEU A 109 14.30 5.35 11.63
C LEU A 109 12.98 4.68 11.98
N ASP A 110 11.95 4.89 11.14
CA ASP A 110 10.59 4.40 11.38
C ASP A 110 10.03 3.61 10.17
N THR A 111 10.90 3.21 9.25
CA THR A 111 10.47 2.54 8.03
C THR A 111 10.43 1.04 8.21
N ALA A 112 9.26 0.44 8.01
CA ALA A 112 9.08 -1.00 7.94
C ALA A 112 8.26 -1.40 6.71
N LEU A 113 8.48 -2.61 6.21
CA LEU A 113 7.70 -3.15 5.11
C LEU A 113 6.29 -3.50 5.58
N LEU A 114 5.31 -3.10 4.80
CA LEU A 114 3.93 -3.55 4.98
C LEU A 114 3.78 -4.98 4.43
N PRO A 115 3.01 -5.85 5.10
CA PRO A 115 2.76 -7.18 4.57
C PRO A 115 2.07 -7.10 3.21
N LEU A 116 2.50 -7.96 2.28
CA LEU A 116 1.86 -8.11 0.97
C LEU A 116 0.57 -8.91 1.13
N THR A 117 -0.55 -8.22 0.97
CA THR A 117 -1.90 -8.78 0.93
C THR A 117 -2.62 -8.27 -0.32
N ILE A 118 -3.76 -8.84 -0.66
CA ILE A 118 -4.54 -8.34 -1.81
C ILE A 118 -4.90 -6.85 -1.63
N GLU A 119 -5.12 -6.39 -0.41
CA GLU A 119 -5.41 -5.00 -0.08
C GLU A 119 -4.18 -4.11 -0.28
N SER A 120 -2.97 -4.66 -0.13
CA SER A 120 -1.73 -3.91 -0.32
C SER A 120 -1.52 -3.46 -1.77
N LEU A 121 -2.13 -4.15 -2.74
CA LEU A 121 -2.11 -3.70 -4.14
C LEU A 121 -2.72 -2.31 -4.32
N TRP A 122 -3.64 -1.93 -3.44
CA TRP A 122 -4.39 -0.67 -3.51
C TRP A 122 -3.79 0.46 -2.65
N ARG A 123 -2.72 0.18 -1.92
CA ARG A 123 -2.06 1.19 -1.07
C ARG A 123 -1.17 2.12 -1.87
N ASP A 124 -1.08 3.37 -1.42
CA ASP A 124 -0.19 4.39 -2.01
C ASP A 124 1.26 4.13 -1.63
N ASP A 125 1.50 3.58 -0.44
CA ASP A 125 2.81 3.28 0.09
C ASP A 125 2.95 1.78 0.39
N GLU A 126 4.15 1.26 0.15
CA GLU A 126 4.54 -0.11 0.48
C GLU A 126 5.34 -0.18 1.77
N LEU A 127 5.76 0.97 2.25
CA LEU A 127 6.49 1.14 3.48
C LEU A 127 5.62 1.86 4.52
N VAL A 128 5.73 1.44 5.77
CA VAL A 128 5.23 2.20 6.92
C VAL A 128 6.28 3.25 7.27
N GLY A 129 5.85 4.32 7.92
CA GLY A 129 6.74 5.37 8.34
C GLY A 129 6.78 6.54 7.38
N ARG A 130 7.58 7.53 7.72
CA ARG A 130 7.63 8.80 7.01
C ARG A 130 9.01 9.13 6.44
N ASP A 131 10.01 8.35 6.84
CA ASP A 131 11.39 8.64 6.49
C ASP A 131 11.69 8.32 5.03
N ARG A 132 11.20 7.17 4.57
CA ARG A 132 11.51 6.70 3.24
C ARG A 132 10.26 6.67 2.37
N ARG A 133 10.06 7.72 1.61
CA ARG A 133 9.04 7.81 0.58
C ARG A 133 9.69 7.86 -0.78
N GLU A 134 9.59 6.77 -1.50
CA GLU A 134 10.23 6.65 -2.81
C GLU A 134 9.41 7.33 -3.91
N SER A 135 10.11 7.88 -4.91
CA SER A 135 9.48 8.26 -6.16
C SER A 135 8.97 7.00 -6.85
N THR A 136 7.71 6.98 -7.18
CA THR A 136 7.05 5.78 -7.71
C THR A 136 5.90 6.17 -8.63
N ASP A 137 5.64 5.32 -9.59
CA ASP A 137 4.54 5.46 -10.55
C ASP A 137 3.95 4.08 -10.78
N TRP A 138 2.65 3.90 -10.51
CA TRP A 138 2.03 2.59 -10.66
C TRP A 138 0.53 2.68 -10.98
N LEU A 139 0.04 1.64 -11.64
CA LEU A 139 -1.36 1.40 -11.96
C LEU A 139 -1.79 0.07 -11.34
N THR A 140 -2.90 0.08 -10.62
CA THR A 140 -3.54 -1.13 -10.14
C THR A 140 -4.89 -1.31 -10.83
N LEU A 141 -5.11 -2.50 -11.35
CA LEU A 141 -6.37 -2.95 -11.92
C LEU A 141 -6.85 -4.18 -11.16
N GLY A 142 -8.13 -4.28 -10.92
CA GLY A 142 -8.68 -5.47 -10.29
C GLY A 142 -10.18 -5.42 -10.14
N PHE A 143 -10.73 -6.47 -9.57
CA PHE A 143 -12.12 -6.51 -9.20
C PHE A 143 -12.35 -7.36 -7.94
N SER A 144 -13.43 -7.08 -7.24
CA SER A 144 -13.93 -7.91 -6.16
C SER A 144 -15.37 -8.30 -6.40
N SER A 145 -15.75 -9.49 -5.96
CA SER A 145 -17.13 -9.99 -6.00
C SER A 145 -17.50 -10.54 -4.65
N ARG A 146 -18.66 -10.14 -4.13
CA ARG A 146 -19.20 -10.62 -2.87
C ARG A 146 -20.61 -11.13 -3.05
N VAL A 147 -20.91 -12.25 -2.41
CA VAL A 147 -22.25 -12.86 -2.38
C VAL A 147 -22.74 -12.87 -0.94
N HIS A 148 -23.88 -12.25 -0.70
CA HIS A 148 -24.54 -12.18 0.58
C HIS A 148 -25.87 -12.94 0.53
N ASN A 149 -26.22 -13.61 1.62
CA ASN A 149 -27.54 -14.16 1.80
C ASN A 149 -28.50 -13.04 2.20
N LEU A 150 -29.59 -12.81 1.44
CA LEU A 150 -30.54 -11.72 1.70
C LEU A 150 -31.34 -11.90 3.00
N GLN A 151 -31.55 -13.13 3.45
CA GLN A 151 -32.34 -13.40 4.66
C GLN A 151 -31.53 -13.17 5.94
N THR A 152 -30.24 -13.51 5.91
CA THR A 152 -29.37 -13.44 7.11
C THR A 152 -28.42 -12.25 7.08
N GLY A 153 -28.27 -11.56 5.94
CA GLY A 153 -27.28 -10.50 5.73
C GLY A 153 -25.83 -10.99 5.71
N LYS A 154 -25.59 -12.30 5.93
CA LYS A 154 -24.23 -12.85 6.01
C LYS A 154 -23.58 -12.95 4.64
N GLU A 155 -22.34 -12.54 4.56
CA GLU A 155 -21.47 -12.80 3.43
C GLU A 155 -21.15 -14.29 3.34
N LYS A 156 -21.29 -14.85 2.15
CA LYS A 156 -21.07 -16.27 1.88
C LYS A 156 -19.81 -16.53 1.09
N VAL A 157 -19.55 -15.69 0.11
CA VAL A 157 -18.37 -15.79 -0.74
C VAL A 157 -17.83 -14.38 -0.99
N GLU A 158 -16.55 -14.22 -0.85
CA GLU A 158 -15.80 -13.06 -1.31
C GLU A 158 -14.64 -13.54 -2.18
N PHE A 159 -14.53 -12.97 -3.36
CA PHE A 159 -13.43 -13.21 -4.28
C PHE A 159 -12.85 -11.88 -4.73
N SER A 160 -11.53 -11.77 -4.72
CA SER A 160 -10.83 -10.59 -5.21
C SER A 160 -9.62 -10.98 -6.03
N VAL A 161 -9.35 -10.22 -7.10
CA VAL A 161 -8.16 -10.37 -7.92
C VAL A 161 -7.68 -8.99 -8.35
N GLY A 162 -6.37 -8.83 -8.48
CA GLY A 162 -5.78 -7.59 -8.94
C GLY A 162 -4.37 -7.76 -9.47
N VAL A 163 -3.98 -6.79 -10.26
CA VAL A 163 -2.62 -6.62 -10.76
C VAL A 163 -2.18 -5.19 -10.51
N LYS A 164 -0.98 -5.03 -9.98
CA LYS A 164 -0.31 -3.74 -9.81
C LYS A 164 0.93 -3.73 -10.69
N GLU A 165 0.98 -2.79 -11.62
CA GLU A 165 2.11 -2.57 -12.51
C GLU A 165 2.81 -1.27 -12.15
N ARG A 166 4.14 -1.34 -12.02
CA ARG A 166 5.01 -0.19 -11.73
C ARG A 166 5.65 0.29 -13.00
N PHE A 167 5.67 1.62 -13.18
CA PHE A 167 6.28 2.30 -14.29
C PHE A 167 7.53 3.05 -13.81
N GLY A 168 8.66 2.85 -14.49
CA GLY A 168 9.83 3.73 -14.37
C GLY A 168 10.68 3.57 -13.13
N ARG A 169 11.01 2.33 -12.69
CA ARG A 169 12.07 2.17 -11.73
C ARG A 169 12.84 0.84 -11.84
N GLU A 170 14.09 0.95 -12.22
CA GLU A 170 15.09 -0.11 -12.11
C GLU A 170 16.13 0.11 -11.00
N GLU A 171 16.16 1.28 -10.35
CA GLU A 171 17.27 1.64 -9.47
C GLU A 171 16.87 1.84 -8.01
N THR A 172 17.55 1.20 -7.15
CA THR A 172 17.75 1.32 -5.70
C THR A 172 17.45 0.05 -4.90
N VAL A 173 17.48 -1.10 -5.51
CA VAL A 173 17.37 -2.40 -4.81
C VAL A 173 18.64 -2.74 -4.02
N SER A 174 19.77 -2.12 -4.32
CA SER A 174 21.08 -2.55 -3.82
C SER A 174 21.36 -2.32 -2.33
N GLN A 175 20.51 -1.60 -1.62
CA GLN A 175 20.80 -1.25 -0.22
C GLN A 175 19.94 -1.97 0.84
N MET A 176 18.92 -2.72 0.45
CA MET A 176 18.13 -3.53 1.38
C MET A 176 18.21 -5.02 1.03
N SER A 177 19.33 -5.65 1.34
CA SER A 177 19.61 -7.07 1.04
C SER A 177 18.66 -8.08 1.71
N THR A 178 17.79 -7.65 2.61
CA THR A 178 16.88 -8.51 3.36
C THR A 178 15.42 -8.50 2.88
N VAL A 179 15.10 -7.70 1.85
CA VAL A 179 13.73 -7.57 1.36
C VAL A 179 13.43 -8.62 0.31
N PRO A 180 12.31 -9.36 0.41
CA PRO A 180 11.91 -10.33 -0.60
C PRO A 180 11.80 -9.71 -2.00
N LEU A 181 12.30 -10.41 -3.02
CA LEU A 181 12.27 -9.97 -4.43
C LEU A 181 10.88 -9.57 -4.91
N THR A 182 9.83 -10.20 -4.38
CA THR A 182 8.43 -9.90 -4.71
C THR A 182 8.05 -8.42 -4.48
N TYR A 183 8.65 -7.75 -3.49
CA TYR A 183 8.39 -6.32 -3.26
C TYR A 183 8.92 -5.42 -4.39
N TRP A 184 9.93 -5.89 -5.10
CA TRP A 184 10.63 -5.14 -6.15
C TRP A 184 10.19 -5.53 -7.56
N SER A 185 9.28 -6.49 -7.66
CA SER A 185 8.76 -6.92 -8.94
C SER A 185 8.08 -5.76 -9.67
N LYS A 186 8.34 -5.65 -10.96
CA LYS A 186 7.70 -4.67 -11.84
C LYS A 186 6.18 -4.86 -11.84
N ARG A 187 5.74 -6.10 -11.72
CA ARG A 187 4.33 -6.47 -11.72
C ARG A 187 4.00 -7.37 -10.55
N LEU A 188 2.98 -7.01 -9.80
CA LEU A 188 2.45 -7.81 -8.69
C LEU A 188 1.05 -8.30 -9.03
N TYR A 189 0.79 -9.56 -8.79
CA TYR A 189 -0.51 -10.20 -8.95
C TYR A 189 -1.02 -10.64 -7.60
N GLY A 190 -2.30 -10.43 -7.33
CA GLY A 190 -2.92 -10.87 -6.09
C GLY A 190 -4.28 -11.48 -6.34
N SER A 191 -4.59 -12.52 -5.57
CA SER A 191 -5.92 -13.10 -5.53
C SER A 191 -6.27 -13.51 -4.11
N SER A 192 -7.53 -13.42 -3.74
CA SER A 192 -8.07 -13.95 -2.49
C SER A 192 -9.45 -14.56 -2.71
N LEU A 193 -9.73 -15.61 -1.97
CA LEU A 193 -11.02 -16.26 -1.92
C LEU A 193 -11.36 -16.53 -0.46
N ARG A 194 -12.53 -16.05 -0.01
CA ARG A 194 -13.11 -16.38 1.27
C ARG A 194 -14.48 -17.00 1.05
N TRP A 195 -14.71 -18.11 1.69
CA TRP A 195 -15.98 -18.84 1.61
C TRP A 195 -16.45 -19.22 3.01
N ASP A 196 -17.62 -18.73 3.42
CA ASP A 196 -18.27 -19.08 4.69
C ASP A 196 -19.28 -20.21 4.49
N PHE A 197 -18.99 -21.37 5.11
CA PHE A 197 -19.88 -22.52 5.18
C PHE A 197 -20.92 -22.34 6.32
N ARG A 198 -21.74 -23.34 6.53
CA ARG A 198 -22.66 -23.37 7.68
C ARG A 198 -21.89 -23.37 9.02
N ASN A 199 -22.45 -22.69 10.03
CA ASN A 199 -21.98 -22.66 11.42
C ASN A 199 -20.59 -22.00 11.65
N ASN A 200 -20.33 -20.85 11.03
CA ASN A 200 -19.09 -20.10 11.18
C ASN A 200 -17.81 -20.89 10.84
N LYS A 201 -17.93 -21.94 10.05
CA LYS A 201 -16.79 -22.61 9.44
C LYS A 201 -16.55 -21.99 8.07
N GLY A 202 -15.37 -21.47 7.83
CA GLY A 202 -15.01 -20.81 6.59
C GLY A 202 -13.67 -21.32 6.07
N PHE A 203 -13.43 -21.02 4.81
CA PHE A 203 -12.13 -21.20 4.15
C PHE A 203 -11.67 -19.86 3.62
N GLU A 204 -10.43 -19.52 3.88
CA GLU A 204 -9.79 -18.34 3.33
C GLU A 204 -8.44 -18.72 2.72
N ALA A 205 -8.21 -18.28 1.51
CA ALA A 205 -6.93 -18.41 0.83
C ALA A 205 -6.61 -17.09 0.14
N SER A 206 -5.37 -16.65 0.28
CA SER A 206 -4.85 -15.51 -0.44
C SER A 206 -3.45 -15.81 -0.97
N ARG A 207 -3.12 -15.25 -2.13
CA ARG A 207 -1.80 -15.38 -2.73
C ARG A 207 -1.41 -14.10 -3.43
N ILE A 208 -0.14 -13.71 -3.24
CA ILE A 208 0.51 -12.65 -4.02
C ILE A 208 1.79 -13.20 -4.59
N TYR A 209 2.10 -12.85 -5.82
CA TYR A 209 3.34 -13.18 -6.49
C TYR A 209 3.79 -12.03 -7.40
N GLY A 210 5.11 -11.93 -7.58
CA GLY A 210 5.72 -10.98 -8.49
C GLY A 210 6.20 -11.66 -9.77
N GLY A 211 6.18 -10.92 -10.86
CA GLY A 211 6.68 -11.33 -12.17
C GLY A 211 7.50 -10.22 -12.82
#